data_30eb761cb692a9606b1cd8f00c23cb72
#
_entry.id   30eb761cb692a9606b1cd8f00c23cb72
#
_cell.length_a   1.000
_cell.length_b   1.000
_cell.length_c   1.000
_cell.angle_alpha   90.00
_cell.angle_beta   90.00
_cell.angle_gamma   90.00
#
_symmetry.space_group_name_H-M   'P 1'
#
loop_
_entity.id
_entity.type
_entity.pdbx_description
1 polymer ?
#
loop_
_entity_poly.entity_id
_entity_poly.type
_entity_poly.pdbx_seq_one_letter_code
_entity_poly.pdbx_strand_id
1 'polypeptide(L)'
;MESIRTYPEPEPYSLEKVLAERFHLSSEEVCVTNGATEAIYLIAQTFRNQISAILMPTFSEYADACRLHGHKVVPIYNLNRLPDRGRLIWLCNPNNPTGEVREKEVLTACIKQNPQRIFIMDQSYEFFTQKALLTAKEAAEFPNVILLHSMTKRFAVPGLRLGYITACKELLHEIRTQRMPWSVNQLAIEAGHYLLSSSQYDIDIYLLLREKERLVQSLLSIGGMEIWPSDTHYM
;
A
#
# COMPACT_ATOMS: atom_id res chain seq x y z
N MET A 1 14.28 -17.96 19.75
CA MET A 1 14.13 -17.25 21.03
C MET A 1 15.33 -16.34 21.41
N GLU A 2 16.49 -16.51 20.78
CA GLU A 2 17.63 -15.61 20.98
C GLU A 2 17.41 -14.21 20.42
N SER A 3 16.79 -14.11 19.24
CA SER A 3 16.54 -12.85 18.51
C SER A 3 15.71 -11.81 19.28
N ILE A 4 14.91 -12.20 20.28
CA ILE A 4 14.11 -11.25 21.06
C ILE A 4 14.84 -10.72 22.33
N ARG A 5 16.07 -11.14 22.57
CA ARG A 5 16.85 -10.72 23.75
C ARG A 5 17.70 -9.48 23.50
N THR A 6 17.78 -9.05 22.27
CA THR A 6 18.52 -7.85 21.83
C THR A 6 17.57 -6.86 21.15
N TYR A 7 17.96 -5.59 21.15
CA TYR A 7 17.25 -4.60 20.32
C TYR A 7 17.32 -5.00 18.84
N PRO A 8 16.24 -4.77 18.08
CA PRO A 8 16.30 -4.91 16.63
C PRO A 8 17.24 -3.86 16.02
N GLU A 9 17.45 -3.94 14.71
CA GLU A 9 18.09 -2.87 13.96
C GLU A 9 17.33 -1.55 14.19
N PRO A 10 18.00 -0.42 14.44
CA PRO A 10 17.32 0.88 14.61
C PRO A 10 16.42 1.25 13.43
N GLU A 11 16.88 0.96 12.25
CA GLU A 11 16.14 0.86 11.00
C GLU A 11 16.31 -0.54 10.45
N PRO A 12 15.29 -1.18 9.86
CA PRO A 12 15.36 -2.58 9.41
C PRO A 12 16.15 -2.71 8.09
N TYR A 13 17.40 -2.30 8.08
CA TYR A 13 18.30 -2.21 6.90
C TYR A 13 18.46 -3.55 6.18
N SER A 14 18.56 -4.65 6.94
CA SER A 14 18.73 -5.97 6.39
C SER A 14 17.51 -6.37 5.53
N LEU A 15 16.32 -6.10 6.01
CA LEU A 15 15.08 -6.41 5.30
C LEU A 15 14.82 -5.43 4.14
N GLU A 16 15.15 -4.15 4.31
CA GLU A 16 15.07 -3.15 3.23
C GLU A 16 15.98 -3.54 2.05
N LYS A 17 17.17 -4.06 2.33
CA LYS A 17 18.09 -4.56 1.30
C LYS A 17 17.50 -5.73 0.51
N VAL A 18 16.92 -6.72 1.19
CA VAL A 18 16.30 -7.89 0.52
C VAL A 18 15.11 -7.47 -0.35
N LEU A 19 14.29 -6.53 0.13
CA LEU A 19 13.18 -5.99 -0.65
C LEU A 19 13.68 -5.19 -1.86
N ALA A 20 14.70 -4.37 -1.69
CA ALA A 20 15.31 -3.59 -2.76
C ALA A 20 15.85 -4.51 -3.88
N GLU A 21 16.60 -5.55 -3.52
CA GLU A 21 17.10 -6.55 -4.47
C GLU A 21 15.93 -7.24 -5.22
N ARG A 22 14.88 -7.62 -4.50
CA ARG A 22 13.70 -8.29 -5.09
C ARG A 22 12.95 -7.43 -6.10
N PHE A 23 12.86 -6.13 -5.87
CA PHE A 23 12.15 -5.18 -6.73
C PHE A 23 13.05 -4.42 -7.70
N HIS A 24 14.35 -4.73 -7.74
CA HIS A 24 15.35 -4.04 -8.56
C HIS A 24 15.41 -2.53 -8.24
N LEU A 25 15.38 -2.21 -6.96
CA LEU A 25 15.50 -0.87 -6.38
C LEU A 25 16.82 -0.72 -5.62
N SER A 26 17.16 0.51 -5.23
CA SER A 26 18.15 0.76 -4.19
C SER A 26 17.50 0.70 -2.79
N SER A 27 18.30 0.45 -1.74
CA SER A 27 17.78 0.47 -0.36
C SER A 27 17.25 1.85 0.06
N GLU A 28 17.64 2.92 -0.61
CA GLU A 28 17.12 4.27 -0.38
C GLU A 28 15.69 4.45 -0.93
N GLU A 29 15.22 3.53 -1.80
CA GLU A 29 13.90 3.54 -2.43
C GLU A 29 12.91 2.58 -1.74
N VAL A 30 13.31 1.99 -0.60
CA VAL A 30 12.47 1.09 0.22
C VAL A 30 12.54 1.53 1.67
N CYS A 31 11.40 1.59 2.36
CA CYS A 31 11.31 1.89 3.79
C CYS A 31 10.36 0.90 4.46
N VAL A 32 10.89 -0.01 5.28
CA VAL A 32 10.10 -1.00 6.03
C VAL A 32 9.45 -0.33 7.22
N THR A 33 8.18 -0.70 7.48
CA THR A 33 7.34 -0.10 8.52
C THR A 33 6.62 -1.16 9.34
N ASN A 34 6.15 -0.78 10.53
CA ASN A 34 5.35 -1.61 11.43
C ASN A 34 3.91 -1.80 10.89
N GLY A 35 3.82 -2.45 9.74
CA GLY A 35 2.62 -2.59 8.92
C GLY A 35 2.35 -1.36 8.04
N ALA A 36 1.48 -1.54 7.04
CA ALA A 36 1.06 -0.45 6.16
C ALA A 36 0.36 0.69 6.92
N THR A 37 -0.23 0.42 8.09
CA THR A 37 -0.84 1.46 8.92
C THR A 37 0.19 2.47 9.41
N GLU A 38 1.36 2.03 9.93
CA GLU A 38 2.43 2.98 10.27
C GLU A 38 2.83 3.82 9.05
N ALA A 39 2.95 3.19 7.87
CA ALA A 39 3.29 3.90 6.64
C ALA A 39 2.27 5.02 6.32
N ILE A 40 0.96 4.76 6.47
CA ILE A 40 -0.10 5.75 6.26
C ILE A 40 0.10 6.97 7.19
N TYR A 41 0.27 6.72 8.49
CA TYR A 41 0.43 7.78 9.49
C TYR A 41 1.76 8.54 9.29
N LEU A 42 2.83 7.83 8.96
CA LEU A 42 4.15 8.42 8.71
C LEU A 42 4.13 9.37 7.51
N ILE A 43 3.46 8.99 6.42
CA ILE A 43 3.29 9.85 5.24
C ILE A 43 2.44 11.07 5.59
N ALA A 44 1.32 10.87 6.28
CA ALA A 44 0.47 12.00 6.71
C ALA A 44 1.24 12.96 7.64
N GLN A 45 2.07 12.44 8.54
CA GLN A 45 2.93 13.25 9.41
C GLN A 45 4.00 14.02 8.63
N THR A 46 4.64 13.39 7.65
CA THR A 46 5.67 14.01 6.80
C THR A 46 5.12 15.23 6.06
N PHE A 47 3.95 15.08 5.48
CA PHE A 47 3.28 16.12 4.70
C PHE A 47 2.18 16.86 5.47
N ARG A 48 2.34 17.05 6.79
CA ARG A 48 1.35 17.68 7.67
C ARG A 48 0.81 19.01 7.15
N ASN A 49 -0.42 19.37 7.58
CA ASN A 49 -1.07 20.64 7.27
C ASN A 49 -1.33 20.90 5.77
N GLN A 50 -1.39 19.84 4.95
CA GLN A 50 -1.68 19.94 3.52
C GLN A 50 -3.17 19.70 3.23
N ILE A 51 -3.56 19.87 1.98
CA ILE A 51 -4.86 19.42 1.48
C ILE A 51 -4.67 18.03 0.87
N SER A 52 -5.38 17.03 1.43
CA SER A 52 -5.39 15.65 0.98
C SER A 52 -6.72 15.32 0.31
N ALA A 53 -6.69 15.01 -0.97
CA ALA A 53 -7.80 14.44 -1.69
C ALA A 53 -7.77 12.91 -1.53
N ILE A 54 -8.89 12.33 -1.11
CA ILE A 54 -9.00 10.88 -0.88
C ILE A 54 -10.07 10.32 -1.80
N LEU A 55 -9.70 9.34 -2.63
CA LEU A 55 -10.62 8.69 -3.55
C LEU A 55 -11.53 7.72 -2.79
N MET A 56 -12.83 8.02 -2.82
CA MET A 56 -13.87 7.33 -2.05
C MET A 56 -14.75 6.43 -2.95
N PRO A 57 -15.35 5.38 -2.38
CA PRO A 57 -15.17 4.87 -1.02
C PRO A 57 -13.84 4.15 -0.87
N THR A 58 -13.20 4.22 0.31
CA THR A 58 -11.92 3.55 0.55
C THR A 58 -11.67 3.32 2.05
N PHE A 59 -10.52 2.76 2.41
CA PHE A 59 -10.11 2.50 3.78
C PHE A 59 -10.05 3.79 4.62
N SER A 60 -10.70 3.78 5.78
CA SER A 60 -10.90 4.99 6.62
C SER A 60 -9.62 5.60 7.17
N GLU A 61 -8.58 4.77 7.41
CA GLU A 61 -7.33 5.20 8.03
C GLU A 61 -6.61 6.33 7.27
N TYR A 62 -6.80 6.43 5.96
CA TYR A 62 -6.21 7.56 5.21
C TYR A 62 -6.76 8.90 5.69
N ALA A 63 -8.09 8.97 5.87
CA ALA A 63 -8.74 10.19 6.34
C ALA A 63 -8.38 10.48 7.81
N ASP A 64 -8.31 9.45 8.64
CA ASP A 64 -8.04 9.59 10.07
C ASP A 64 -6.59 10.02 10.32
N ALA A 65 -5.61 9.41 9.64
CA ALA A 65 -4.22 9.84 9.67
C ALA A 65 -4.05 11.29 9.17
N CYS A 66 -4.69 11.63 8.05
CA CYS A 66 -4.66 12.98 7.52
C CYS A 66 -5.23 14.00 8.52
N ARG A 67 -6.38 13.74 9.12
CA ARG A 67 -6.99 14.63 10.13
C ARG A 67 -6.10 14.80 11.35
N LEU A 68 -5.52 13.69 11.85
CA LEU A 68 -4.62 13.71 13.01
C LEU A 68 -3.41 14.64 12.78
N HIS A 69 -2.90 14.68 11.56
CA HIS A 69 -1.75 15.51 11.19
C HIS A 69 -2.12 16.85 10.54
N GLY A 70 -3.35 17.34 10.80
CA GLY A 70 -3.79 18.68 10.43
C GLY A 70 -4.11 18.88 8.95
N HIS A 71 -4.32 17.83 8.18
CA HIS A 71 -4.71 17.98 6.78
C HIS A 71 -6.16 18.40 6.64
N LYS A 72 -6.43 19.23 5.65
CA LYS A 72 -7.79 19.40 5.14
C LYS A 72 -8.12 18.24 4.21
N VAL A 73 -8.97 17.34 4.68
CA VAL A 73 -9.41 16.17 3.90
C VAL A 73 -10.53 16.56 2.94
N VAL A 74 -10.39 16.22 1.67
CA VAL A 74 -11.37 16.44 0.60
C VAL A 74 -11.72 15.09 -0.03
N PRO A 75 -12.93 14.56 0.14
CA PRO A 75 -13.35 13.36 -0.56
C PRO A 75 -13.49 13.64 -2.06
N ILE A 76 -12.98 12.76 -2.89
CA ILE A 76 -13.17 12.77 -4.34
C ILE A 76 -13.72 11.42 -4.79
N TYR A 77 -14.48 11.41 -5.87
CA TYR A 77 -15.11 10.20 -6.43
C TYR A 77 -14.62 9.90 -7.85
N ASN A 78 -13.78 10.79 -8.38
CA ASN A 78 -13.23 10.65 -9.73
C ASN A 78 -11.86 11.35 -9.82
N LEU A 79 -10.87 10.66 -10.36
CA LEU A 79 -9.52 11.19 -10.57
C LEU A 79 -9.45 12.29 -11.66
N ASN A 80 -10.45 12.37 -12.55
CA ASN A 80 -10.53 13.43 -13.55
C ASN A 80 -10.98 14.78 -12.98
N ARG A 81 -11.38 14.83 -11.68
CA ARG A 81 -11.86 16.03 -11.00
C ARG A 81 -11.12 16.24 -9.68
N LEU A 82 -9.81 16.42 -9.77
CA LEU A 82 -8.97 16.71 -8.62
C LEU A 82 -9.22 18.15 -8.13
N PRO A 83 -9.23 18.41 -6.80
CA PRO A 83 -9.42 19.76 -6.27
C PRO A 83 -8.23 20.66 -6.64
N ASP A 84 -8.48 21.93 -6.95
CA ASP A 84 -7.45 22.88 -7.46
C ASP A 84 -6.21 22.97 -6.55
N ARG A 85 -6.38 22.89 -5.23
CA ARG A 85 -5.32 23.06 -4.22
C ARG A 85 -4.91 21.76 -3.51
N GLY A 86 -5.33 20.57 -3.97
CA GLY A 86 -4.95 19.30 -3.34
C GLY A 86 -3.51 18.93 -3.66
N ARG A 87 -2.62 18.84 -2.64
CA ARG A 87 -1.24 18.42 -2.84
C ARG A 87 -1.09 16.89 -2.83
N LEU A 88 -1.82 16.21 -1.95
CA LEU A 88 -1.77 14.76 -1.80
C LEU A 88 -3.03 14.13 -2.36
N ILE A 89 -2.84 13.06 -3.12
CA ILE A 89 -3.92 12.25 -3.67
C ILE A 89 -3.76 10.84 -3.12
N TRP A 90 -4.73 10.41 -2.30
CA TRP A 90 -4.74 9.09 -1.68
C TRP A 90 -5.71 8.18 -2.42
N LEU A 91 -5.27 6.99 -2.76
CA LEU A 91 -6.09 5.94 -3.35
C LEU A 91 -5.60 4.57 -2.95
N CYS A 92 -6.51 3.59 -2.93
CA CYS A 92 -6.21 2.19 -2.74
C CYS A 92 -6.38 1.45 -4.09
N ASN A 93 -5.40 0.65 -4.49
CA ASN A 93 -5.45 -0.05 -5.77
C ASN A 93 -4.66 -1.37 -5.72
N PRO A 94 -5.33 -2.50 -5.54
CA PRO A 94 -6.80 -2.75 -5.52
C PRO A 94 -7.51 -2.08 -4.34
N ASN A 95 -8.72 -1.58 -4.54
CA ASN A 95 -9.42 -0.81 -3.54
C ASN A 95 -10.11 -1.67 -2.46
N ASN A 96 -9.91 -1.32 -1.22
CA ASN A 96 -10.69 -1.81 -0.10
C ASN A 96 -11.71 -0.71 0.30
N PRO A 97 -13.07 -0.96 0.27
CA PRO A 97 -13.71 -2.29 0.28
C PRO A 97 -14.18 -2.80 -1.09
N THR A 98 -14.13 -2.04 -2.17
CA THR A 98 -14.85 -2.35 -3.41
C THR A 98 -14.21 -3.45 -4.25
N GLY A 99 -12.93 -3.76 -4.03
CA GLY A 99 -12.16 -4.67 -4.89
C GLY A 99 -11.88 -4.14 -6.30
N GLU A 100 -12.26 -2.91 -6.61
CA GLU A 100 -12.00 -2.28 -7.91
C GLU A 100 -10.49 -2.09 -8.13
N VAL A 101 -10.02 -2.43 -9.32
CA VAL A 101 -8.66 -2.11 -9.78
C VAL A 101 -8.73 -1.09 -10.89
N ARG A 102 -8.10 0.06 -10.67
CA ARG A 102 -7.93 1.07 -11.72
C ARG A 102 -6.78 0.70 -12.62
N GLU A 103 -7.02 0.84 -13.91
CA GLU A 103 -6.04 0.48 -14.93
C GLU A 103 -4.76 1.32 -14.77
N LYS A 104 -3.62 0.63 -14.90
CA LYS A 104 -2.28 1.21 -14.73
C LYS A 104 -2.04 2.41 -15.65
N GLU A 105 -2.51 2.33 -16.90
CA GLU A 105 -2.37 3.36 -17.91
C GLU A 105 -3.13 4.63 -17.53
N VAL A 106 -4.33 4.48 -16.97
CA VAL A 106 -5.16 5.60 -16.48
C VAL A 106 -4.48 6.30 -15.32
N LEU A 107 -3.95 5.54 -14.36
CA LEU A 107 -3.21 6.09 -13.22
C LEU A 107 -1.93 6.79 -13.66
N THR A 108 -1.16 6.18 -14.54
CA THR A 108 0.08 6.75 -15.09
C THR A 108 -0.17 8.06 -15.83
N ALA A 109 -1.23 8.13 -16.63
CA ALA A 109 -1.63 9.35 -17.33
C ALA A 109 -2.01 10.46 -16.33
N CYS A 110 -2.79 10.12 -15.30
CA CYS A 110 -3.19 11.06 -14.26
C CYS A 110 -1.98 11.61 -13.48
N ILE A 111 -1.02 10.75 -13.12
CA ILE A 111 0.23 11.12 -12.44
C ILE A 111 1.03 12.11 -13.29
N LYS A 112 1.26 11.79 -14.56
CA LYS A 112 2.03 12.63 -15.50
C LYS A 112 1.39 13.99 -15.75
N GLN A 113 0.06 14.06 -15.75
CA GLN A 113 -0.70 15.31 -15.91
C GLN A 113 -0.69 16.19 -14.65
N ASN A 114 -0.28 15.66 -13.50
CA ASN A 114 -0.31 16.33 -12.22
C ASN A 114 1.04 16.26 -11.49
N PRO A 115 2.16 16.70 -12.09
CA PRO A 115 3.50 16.51 -11.53
C PRO A 115 3.73 17.27 -10.19
N GLN A 116 2.89 18.28 -9.89
CA GLN A 116 2.95 19.06 -8.65
C GLN A 116 2.25 18.38 -7.47
N ARG A 117 1.58 17.22 -7.67
CA ARG A 117 0.83 16.48 -6.66
C ARG A 117 1.57 15.20 -6.31
N ILE A 118 1.47 14.76 -5.08
CA ILE A 118 2.00 13.47 -4.61
C ILE A 118 0.85 12.46 -4.61
N PHE A 119 1.03 11.36 -5.29
CA PHE A 119 0.10 10.24 -5.34
C PHE A 119 0.54 9.17 -4.35
N ILE A 120 -0.31 8.90 -3.37
CA ILE A 120 -0.12 7.84 -2.39
C ILE A 120 -1.08 6.70 -2.75
N MET A 121 -0.52 5.58 -3.21
CA MET A 121 -1.28 4.43 -3.66
C MET A 121 -1.03 3.25 -2.73
N ASP A 122 -2.07 2.83 -2.03
CA ASP A 122 -2.02 1.64 -1.19
C ASP A 122 -2.27 0.40 -2.04
N GLN A 123 -1.24 -0.43 -2.15
CA GLN A 123 -1.25 -1.70 -2.85
C GLN A 123 -1.24 -2.90 -1.89
N SER A 124 -1.81 -2.76 -0.70
CA SER A 124 -1.88 -3.86 0.30
C SER A 124 -2.49 -5.15 -0.25
N TYR A 125 -3.30 -5.06 -1.30
CA TYR A 125 -3.94 -6.18 -1.96
C TYR A 125 -3.38 -6.51 -3.35
N GLU A 126 -2.16 -6.08 -3.67
CA GLU A 126 -1.52 -6.25 -4.99
C GLU A 126 -1.46 -7.71 -5.46
N PHE A 127 -1.32 -8.67 -4.53
CA PHE A 127 -1.25 -10.10 -4.83
C PHE A 127 -2.62 -10.77 -5.02
N PHE A 128 -3.72 -10.03 -4.90
CA PHE A 128 -5.08 -10.56 -4.94
C PHE A 128 -5.86 -10.17 -6.18
N THR A 129 -5.17 -9.76 -7.24
CA THR A 129 -5.73 -9.45 -8.54
C THR A 129 -4.85 -9.99 -9.66
N GLN A 130 -5.45 -10.21 -10.84
CA GLN A 130 -4.73 -10.55 -12.08
C GLN A 130 -4.47 -9.32 -12.95
N LYS A 131 -5.06 -8.17 -12.60
CA LYS A 131 -4.85 -6.93 -13.35
C LYS A 131 -3.46 -6.37 -13.10
N ALA A 132 -2.88 -5.77 -14.14
CA ALA A 132 -1.58 -5.13 -14.05
C ALA A 132 -1.64 -3.89 -13.17
N LEU A 133 -0.74 -3.81 -12.20
CA LEU A 133 -0.58 -2.67 -11.31
C LEU A 133 0.73 -1.92 -11.61
N LEU A 134 0.84 -0.69 -11.13
CA LEU A 134 2.11 0.03 -11.15
C LEU A 134 3.10 -0.70 -10.22
N THR A 135 4.23 -1.12 -10.78
CA THR A 135 5.26 -1.83 -10.00
C THR A 135 6.06 -0.86 -9.13
N ALA A 136 6.70 -1.38 -8.08
CA ALA A 136 7.57 -0.59 -7.21
C ALA A 136 8.69 0.11 -8.01
N LYS A 137 9.29 -0.59 -8.98
CA LYS A 137 10.32 -0.01 -9.85
C LYS A 137 9.80 1.13 -10.70
N GLU A 138 8.65 0.96 -11.35
CA GLU A 138 8.04 2.02 -12.16
C GLU A 138 7.63 3.22 -11.29
N ALA A 139 7.12 2.97 -10.07
CA ALA A 139 6.75 4.04 -9.15
C ALA A 139 7.96 4.87 -8.70
N ALA A 140 9.11 4.24 -8.46
CA ALA A 140 10.35 4.92 -8.08
C ALA A 140 10.92 5.83 -9.19
N GLU A 141 10.53 5.60 -10.45
CA GLU A 141 10.87 6.49 -11.57
C GLU A 141 10.09 7.81 -11.58
N PHE A 142 8.97 7.87 -10.82
CA PHE A 142 8.17 9.09 -10.68
C PHE A 142 8.60 9.88 -9.43
N PRO A 143 8.88 11.20 -9.55
CA PRO A 143 9.27 12.02 -8.41
C PRO A 143 8.11 12.30 -7.44
N ASN A 144 6.91 11.83 -7.73
CA ASN A 144 5.67 12.19 -7.05
C ASN A 144 4.76 10.98 -6.77
N VAL A 145 5.29 9.76 -6.72
CA VAL A 145 4.52 8.54 -6.41
C VAL A 145 5.10 7.85 -5.17
N ILE A 146 4.20 7.45 -4.28
CA ILE A 146 4.50 6.64 -3.10
C ILE A 146 3.58 5.42 -3.15
N LEU A 147 4.15 4.21 -3.13
CA LEU A 147 3.40 2.97 -2.96
C LEU A 147 3.50 2.47 -1.53
N LEU A 148 2.37 2.00 -1.00
CA LEU A 148 2.28 1.29 0.27
C LEU A 148 2.06 -0.19 0.02
N HIS A 149 2.77 -1.04 0.75
CA HIS A 149 2.70 -2.48 0.62
C HIS A 149 2.47 -3.15 1.98
N SER A 150 1.67 -4.21 2.00
CA SER A 150 1.37 -4.96 3.22
C SER A 150 1.78 -6.42 3.09
N MET A 151 2.78 -6.84 3.85
CA MET A 151 3.14 -8.25 3.95
C MET A 151 2.11 -9.06 4.75
N THR A 152 1.33 -8.39 5.61
CA THR A 152 0.34 -9.05 6.47
C THR A 152 -0.78 -9.73 5.70
N LYS A 153 -1.13 -9.21 4.52
CA LYS A 153 -2.18 -9.76 3.66
C LYS A 153 -1.66 -10.95 2.85
N ARG A 154 -0.57 -10.73 2.10
CA ARG A 154 0.05 -11.76 1.27
C ARG A 154 0.37 -13.03 2.04
N PHE A 155 0.94 -12.91 3.23
CA PHE A 155 1.45 -14.02 4.02
C PHE A 155 0.53 -14.46 5.16
N ALA A 156 -0.67 -13.85 5.29
CA ALA A 156 -1.63 -14.13 6.36
C ALA A 156 -1.04 -14.01 7.78
N VAL A 157 -0.18 -13.01 8.00
CA VAL A 157 0.54 -12.77 9.27
C VAL A 157 0.21 -11.40 9.89
N PRO A 158 -1.07 -11.07 10.14
CA PRO A 158 -1.46 -9.73 10.60
C PRO A 158 -0.86 -9.37 11.96
N GLY A 159 -0.59 -10.34 12.82
CA GLY A 159 0.00 -10.14 14.15
C GLY A 159 1.46 -9.68 14.13
N LEU A 160 2.21 -9.91 13.06
CA LEU A 160 3.62 -9.48 12.94
C LEU A 160 3.78 -7.98 12.69
N ARG A 161 2.75 -7.33 12.13
CA ARG A 161 2.78 -5.91 11.81
C ARG A 161 3.95 -5.56 10.87
N LEU A 162 3.93 -6.03 9.63
CA LEU A 162 4.98 -5.82 8.65
C LEU A 162 4.43 -5.26 7.34
N GLY A 163 4.99 -4.15 6.89
CA GLY A 163 4.70 -3.49 5.64
C GLY A 163 5.91 -2.69 5.17
N TYR A 164 5.81 -2.06 4.02
CA TYR A 164 6.86 -1.20 3.51
C TYR A 164 6.31 -0.16 2.53
N ILE A 165 7.11 0.89 2.32
CA ILE A 165 6.88 1.96 1.36
C ILE A 165 7.93 1.82 0.25
N THR A 166 7.54 2.06 -1.00
CA THR A 166 8.47 2.27 -2.11
C THR A 166 8.17 3.59 -2.80
N ALA A 167 9.21 4.35 -3.12
CA ALA A 167 9.13 5.64 -3.81
C ALA A 167 10.54 6.04 -4.31
N CYS A 168 10.65 7.17 -5.00
CA CYS A 168 11.96 7.75 -5.29
C CYS A 168 12.70 8.13 -4.01
N LYS A 169 14.03 8.26 -4.11
CA LYS A 169 14.92 8.52 -2.96
C LYS A 169 14.56 9.78 -2.19
N GLU A 170 14.21 10.84 -2.91
CA GLU A 170 13.90 12.15 -2.34
C GLU A 170 12.67 12.07 -1.44
N LEU A 171 11.58 11.45 -1.90
CA LEU A 171 10.36 11.25 -1.10
C LEU A 171 10.61 10.35 0.11
N LEU A 172 11.36 9.25 -0.08
CA LEU A 172 11.67 8.37 1.05
C LEU A 172 12.63 9.01 2.06
N HIS A 173 13.54 9.85 1.61
CA HIS A 173 14.39 10.62 2.53
C HIS A 173 13.53 11.51 3.46
N GLU A 174 12.57 12.26 2.93
CA GLU A 174 11.65 13.07 3.73
C GLU A 174 10.85 12.21 4.73
N ILE A 175 10.32 11.07 4.28
CA ILE A 175 9.53 10.16 5.12
C ILE A 175 10.39 9.56 6.24
N ARG A 176 11.60 9.09 5.94
CA ARG A 176 12.53 8.51 6.92
C ARG A 176 12.90 9.47 8.04
N THR A 177 12.97 10.79 7.78
CA THR A 177 13.24 11.80 8.85
C THR A 177 12.18 11.83 9.95
N GLN A 178 10.99 11.32 9.69
CA GLN A 178 9.88 11.28 10.64
C GLN A 178 9.73 9.91 11.31
N ARG A 179 10.46 8.87 10.85
CA ARG A 179 10.37 7.52 11.39
C ARG A 179 11.01 7.44 12.76
N MET A 180 10.34 6.76 13.67
CA MET A 180 10.92 6.45 14.98
C MET A 180 11.90 5.27 14.86
N PRO A 181 13.08 5.33 15.51
CA PRO A 181 13.97 4.17 15.55
C PRO A 181 13.30 3.00 16.29
N TRP A 182 13.67 1.77 15.91
CA TRP A 182 13.15 0.51 16.47
C TRP A 182 11.63 0.33 16.33
N SER A 183 10.98 0.99 15.37
CA SER A 183 9.53 0.86 15.17
C SER A 183 9.12 -0.55 14.73
N VAL A 184 9.99 -1.28 14.03
CA VAL A 184 9.76 -2.64 13.56
C VAL A 184 10.40 -3.65 14.51
N ASN A 185 9.60 -4.57 15.05
CA ASN A 185 10.08 -5.56 16.00
C ASN A 185 10.94 -6.65 15.33
N GLN A 186 11.86 -7.25 16.11
CA GLN A 186 12.81 -8.25 15.61
C GLN A 186 12.14 -9.48 15.00
N LEU A 187 11.02 -9.96 15.57
CA LEU A 187 10.30 -11.11 15.04
C LEU A 187 9.72 -10.82 13.66
N ALA A 188 9.28 -9.58 13.41
CA ALA A 188 8.80 -9.16 12.10
C ALA A 188 9.94 -9.12 11.08
N ILE A 189 11.13 -8.65 11.45
CA ILE A 189 12.32 -8.62 10.57
C ILE A 189 12.72 -10.05 10.18
N GLU A 190 12.89 -10.94 11.16
CA GLU A 190 13.23 -12.35 10.93
C GLU A 190 12.17 -13.07 10.07
N ALA A 191 10.89 -12.88 10.42
CA ALA A 191 9.79 -13.44 9.63
C ALA A 191 9.79 -12.88 8.20
N GLY A 192 10.06 -11.59 8.02
CA GLY A 192 10.17 -10.97 6.71
C GLY A 192 11.23 -11.63 5.83
N HIS A 193 12.42 -11.87 6.35
CA HIS A 193 13.49 -12.59 5.65
C HIS A 193 13.05 -13.99 5.25
N TYR A 194 12.46 -14.75 6.19
CA TYR A 194 11.99 -16.10 5.93
C TYR A 194 10.89 -16.13 4.85
N LEU A 195 9.87 -15.29 4.99
CA LEU A 195 8.75 -15.23 4.06
C LEU A 195 9.15 -14.81 2.65
N LEU A 196 10.11 -13.91 2.52
CA LEU A 196 10.63 -13.47 1.22
C LEU A 196 11.53 -14.52 0.55
N SER A 197 12.18 -15.39 1.32
CA SER A 197 13.04 -16.45 0.79
C SER A 197 12.28 -17.70 0.35
N SER A 198 11.00 -17.86 0.75
CA SER A 198 10.22 -19.07 0.52
C SER A 198 9.13 -18.85 -0.53
N SER A 199 9.03 -19.74 -1.53
CA SER A 199 7.95 -19.76 -2.52
C SER A 199 6.68 -20.49 -2.04
N GLN A 200 6.75 -21.20 -0.90
CA GLN A 200 5.60 -21.98 -0.39
C GLN A 200 4.39 -21.10 0.02
N TYR A 201 4.58 -19.78 0.14
CA TYR A 201 3.54 -18.83 0.52
C TYR A 201 2.99 -18.05 -0.68
N ASP A 202 3.27 -18.50 -1.90
CA ASP A 202 2.70 -17.87 -3.08
C ASP A 202 1.20 -18.16 -3.16
N ILE A 203 0.44 -17.10 -3.39
CA ILE A 203 -1.02 -17.17 -3.47
C ILE A 203 -1.43 -17.74 -4.81
N ASP A 204 -2.23 -18.80 -4.82
CA ASP A 204 -2.94 -19.24 -6.01
C ASP A 204 -4.13 -18.29 -6.28
N ILE A 205 -3.84 -17.18 -6.95
CA ILE A 205 -4.84 -16.17 -7.28
C ILE A 205 -5.94 -16.71 -8.18
N TYR A 206 -5.65 -17.65 -9.08
CA TYR A 206 -6.64 -18.25 -9.96
C TYR A 206 -7.67 -19.05 -9.16
N LEU A 207 -7.21 -19.83 -8.17
CA LEU A 207 -8.09 -20.56 -7.28
C LEU A 207 -8.99 -19.60 -6.48
N LEU A 208 -8.40 -18.55 -5.87
CA LEU A 208 -9.16 -17.58 -5.07
C LEU A 208 -10.23 -16.86 -5.88
N LEU A 209 -9.92 -16.38 -7.08
CA LEU A 209 -10.88 -15.69 -7.94
C LEU A 209 -11.96 -16.64 -8.43
N ARG A 210 -11.65 -17.90 -8.72
CA ARG A 210 -12.63 -18.91 -9.09
C ARG A 210 -13.60 -19.21 -7.94
N GLU A 211 -13.09 -19.35 -6.71
CA GLU A 211 -13.96 -19.59 -5.55
C GLU A 211 -14.83 -18.34 -5.23
N LYS A 212 -14.29 -17.13 -5.38
CA LYS A 212 -15.09 -15.91 -5.30
C LYS A 212 -16.23 -15.93 -6.33
N GLU A 213 -15.94 -16.27 -7.59
CA GLU A 213 -16.97 -16.32 -8.64
C GLU A 213 -18.07 -17.35 -8.33
N ARG A 214 -17.70 -18.54 -7.81
CA ARG A 214 -18.69 -19.56 -7.36
C ARG A 214 -19.59 -19.00 -6.25
N LEU A 215 -19.02 -18.27 -5.29
CA LEU A 215 -19.78 -17.65 -4.22
C LEU A 215 -20.74 -16.59 -4.78
N VAL A 216 -20.28 -15.74 -5.72
CA VAL A 216 -21.13 -14.74 -6.41
C VAL A 216 -22.32 -15.40 -7.07
N GLN A 217 -22.11 -16.46 -7.85
CA GLN A 217 -23.19 -17.18 -8.53
C GLN A 217 -24.19 -17.80 -7.52
N SER A 218 -23.68 -18.36 -6.42
CA SER A 218 -24.53 -18.91 -5.36
C SER A 218 -25.39 -17.84 -4.69
N LEU A 219 -24.83 -16.66 -4.42
CA LEU A 219 -25.58 -15.55 -3.81
C LEU A 219 -26.63 -14.97 -4.76
N LEU A 220 -26.29 -14.80 -6.04
CA LEU A 220 -27.25 -14.34 -7.06
C LEU A 220 -28.43 -15.31 -7.23
N SER A 221 -28.23 -16.61 -7.02
CA SER A 221 -29.30 -17.61 -7.11
C SER A 221 -30.34 -17.48 -5.99
N ILE A 222 -30.03 -16.84 -4.87
CA ILE A 222 -30.97 -16.61 -3.76
C ILE A 222 -32.02 -15.55 -4.16
N GLY A 223 -31.68 -14.64 -5.08
CA GLY A 223 -32.54 -13.55 -5.51
C GLY A 223 -32.56 -12.36 -4.54
N GLY A 224 -32.92 -11.19 -5.05
CA GLY A 224 -33.02 -9.95 -4.25
C GLY A 224 -31.67 -9.36 -3.79
N MET A 225 -30.56 -9.86 -4.30
CA MET A 225 -29.21 -9.33 -4.03
C MET A 225 -28.62 -8.67 -5.28
N GLU A 226 -27.96 -7.54 -5.09
CA GLU A 226 -27.11 -6.91 -6.07
C GLU A 226 -25.65 -7.04 -5.60
N ILE A 227 -24.79 -7.59 -6.44
CA ILE A 227 -23.36 -7.78 -6.13
C ILE A 227 -22.55 -6.91 -7.05
N TRP A 228 -21.75 -6.04 -6.47
CA TRP A 228 -20.88 -5.13 -7.21
C TRP A 228 -19.67 -5.88 -7.76
N PRO A 229 -19.25 -5.60 -9.00
CA PRO A 229 -18.06 -6.21 -9.58
C PRO A 229 -16.82 -5.95 -8.74
N SER A 230 -16.00 -6.96 -8.58
CA SER A 230 -14.71 -6.88 -7.88
C SER A 230 -13.62 -7.59 -8.69
N ASP A 231 -12.45 -6.95 -8.79
CA ASP A 231 -11.25 -7.49 -9.45
C ASP A 231 -10.37 -8.30 -8.49
N THR A 232 -10.80 -8.45 -7.22
CA THR A 232 -10.09 -9.17 -6.16
C THR A 232 -10.87 -10.38 -5.66
N HIS A 233 -10.35 -11.06 -4.63
CA HIS A 233 -10.97 -12.22 -3.99
C HIS A 233 -12.12 -11.85 -3.03
N TYR A 234 -12.32 -10.58 -2.71
CA TYR A 234 -13.43 -10.08 -1.88
C TYR A 234 -14.42 -9.25 -2.71
N MET A 235 -15.64 -9.08 -2.18
CA MET A 235 -16.76 -8.39 -2.82
C MET A 235 -17.58 -7.66 -1.76
#